data_200e0f16c279ce20f4ee67c7a4a51629
#
_entry.id   200e0f16c279ce20f4ee67c7a4a51629
#
_cell.length_a   1.000
_cell.length_b   1.000
_cell.length_c   1.000
_cell.angle_alpha   90.00
_cell.angle_beta   90.00
_cell.angle_gamma   90.00
#
_symmetry.space_group_name_H-M   'P 1'
#
loop_
_entity.id
_entity.type
_entity.pdbx_description
1 polymer ?
#
loop_
_entity_poly.entity_id
_entity_poly.type
_entity_poly.pdbx_seq_one_letter_code
_entity_poly.pdbx_strand_id
1 'polypeptide(L)'
;MYCVSWGVFGSVGLALNLACMVLMLLPLRTARGPAVRAAIRKLFEAWLAWLHMTHVARVEWIGFDAGPLQPGTVYIANHPTIIDATVILARLPDAVCIFKPALMRNPAVGPAAVMAGYVRGDAGLDLIRAAAAKVAAGQSLLVFPEGTRTAPGTIIGTMRPGFALIADRAKAPVRLMIVRATPGFGARGRPWWRAPSVLPCEMSVSLDRAWPYEPGRSAAQLTQSVERRIYEVLGDARPR
;
A
#
# COMPACT_ATOMS: atom_id res chain seq x y z
N MET A 1 22.06 -10.18 -8.42
CA MET A 1 20.64 -10.01 -8.84
C MET A 1 19.88 -8.98 -8.00
N TYR A 2 20.05 -8.92 -6.67
CA TYR A 2 19.32 -7.99 -5.80
C TYR A 2 19.40 -6.52 -6.24
N CYS A 3 20.61 -5.98 -6.40
CA CYS A 3 20.80 -4.59 -6.86
C CYS A 3 20.30 -4.36 -8.28
N VAL A 4 20.44 -5.35 -9.16
CA VAL A 4 19.91 -5.29 -10.54
C VAL A 4 18.38 -5.13 -10.52
N SER A 5 17.69 -5.87 -9.65
CA SER A 5 16.22 -5.78 -9.52
C SER A 5 15.76 -4.38 -9.10
N TRP A 6 16.50 -3.72 -8.20
CA TRP A 6 16.22 -2.33 -7.84
C TRP A 6 16.53 -1.36 -8.98
N GLY A 7 17.60 -1.61 -9.74
CA GLY A 7 17.95 -0.83 -10.92
C GLY A 7 16.85 -0.91 -12.00
N VAL A 8 16.38 -2.13 -12.30
CA VAL A 8 15.27 -2.34 -13.23
C VAL A 8 14.00 -1.62 -12.77
N PHE A 9 13.61 -1.81 -11.50
CA PHE A 9 12.46 -1.12 -10.93
C PHE A 9 12.54 0.41 -11.03
N GLY A 10 13.71 0.96 -10.67
CA GLY A 10 13.96 2.41 -10.74
C GLY A 10 13.92 2.95 -12.17
N SER A 11 14.52 2.24 -13.13
CA SER A 11 14.56 2.65 -14.53
C SER A 11 13.18 2.64 -15.18
N VAL A 12 12.41 1.57 -14.99
CA VAL A 12 11.04 1.47 -15.53
C VAL A 12 10.10 2.45 -14.83
N GLY A 13 10.24 2.60 -13.51
CA GLY A 13 9.52 3.62 -12.75
C GLY A 13 9.81 5.04 -13.23
N LEU A 14 11.08 5.36 -13.49
CA LEU A 14 11.48 6.66 -14.05
C LEU A 14 10.86 6.88 -15.43
N ALA A 15 10.89 5.89 -16.33
CA ALA A 15 10.27 5.99 -17.65
C ALA A 15 8.76 6.29 -17.56
N LEU A 16 8.05 5.59 -16.66
CA LEU A 16 6.63 5.88 -16.40
C LEU A 16 6.41 7.32 -15.89
N ASN A 17 7.27 7.79 -14.99
CA ASN A 17 7.14 9.14 -14.43
C ASN A 17 7.45 10.22 -15.47
N LEU A 18 8.43 10.02 -16.35
CA LEU A 18 8.71 10.92 -17.47
C LEU A 18 7.52 10.98 -18.44
N ALA A 19 6.93 9.83 -18.79
CA ALA A 19 5.71 9.80 -19.58
C ALA A 19 4.55 10.54 -18.89
N CYS A 20 4.37 10.36 -17.58
CA CYS A 20 3.38 11.10 -16.81
C CYS A 20 3.64 12.60 -16.79
N MET A 21 4.90 13.05 -16.68
CA MET A 21 5.25 14.47 -16.78
C MET A 21 4.82 15.08 -18.11
N VAL A 22 5.10 14.41 -19.22
CA VAL A 22 4.65 14.86 -20.56
C VAL A 22 3.12 14.89 -20.62
N LEU A 23 2.45 13.84 -20.12
CA LEU A 23 0.99 13.77 -20.12
C LEU A 23 0.33 14.84 -19.25
N MET A 24 1.00 15.33 -18.20
CA MET A 24 0.50 16.43 -17.38
C MET A 24 0.40 17.77 -18.11
N LEU A 25 1.15 17.95 -19.18
CA LEU A 25 1.10 19.14 -20.04
C LEU A 25 -0.10 19.14 -20.99
N LEU A 26 -0.74 17.96 -21.18
CA LEU A 26 -1.88 17.81 -22.07
C LEU A 26 -3.21 18.05 -21.33
N PRO A 27 -4.24 18.59 -21.99
CA PRO A 27 -5.58 18.65 -21.44
C PRO A 27 -6.10 17.25 -21.11
N LEU A 28 -7.11 17.15 -20.23
CA LEU A 28 -7.72 15.87 -19.81
C LEU A 28 -6.82 14.98 -18.91
N ARG A 29 -5.87 15.56 -18.21
CA ARG A 29 -4.98 14.82 -17.27
C ARG A 29 -5.76 14.02 -16.23
N THR A 30 -6.89 14.53 -15.71
CA THR A 30 -7.73 13.88 -14.72
C THR A 30 -8.47 12.65 -15.25
N ALA A 31 -8.89 12.67 -16.53
CA ALA A 31 -9.54 11.54 -17.17
C ALA A 31 -8.60 10.33 -17.35
N ARG A 32 -7.29 10.53 -17.26
CA ARG A 32 -6.28 9.48 -17.44
C ARG A 32 -5.90 8.76 -16.13
N GLY A 33 -6.40 9.21 -14.99
CA GLY A 33 -6.12 8.62 -13.68
C GLY A 33 -6.29 7.09 -13.64
N PRO A 34 -7.41 6.52 -14.08
CA PRO A 34 -7.60 5.07 -14.13
C PRO A 34 -6.56 4.33 -14.96
N ALA A 35 -6.19 4.87 -16.12
CA ALA A 35 -5.16 4.27 -16.97
C ALA A 35 -3.78 4.28 -16.30
N VAL A 36 -3.43 5.37 -15.60
CA VAL A 36 -2.17 5.47 -14.86
C VAL A 36 -2.15 4.50 -13.69
N ARG A 37 -3.25 4.35 -12.94
CA ARG A 37 -3.34 3.34 -11.87
C ARG A 37 -3.21 1.92 -12.41
N ALA A 38 -3.82 1.63 -13.55
CA ALA A 38 -3.65 0.34 -14.22
C ALA A 38 -2.21 0.10 -14.67
N ALA A 39 -1.53 1.12 -15.21
CA ALA A 39 -0.12 1.04 -15.59
C ALA A 39 0.80 0.80 -14.39
N ILE A 40 0.58 1.53 -13.27
CA ILE A 40 1.30 1.32 -12.01
C ILE A 40 1.11 -0.11 -11.51
N ARG A 41 -0.14 -0.61 -11.49
CA ARG A 41 -0.44 -1.98 -11.06
C ARG A 41 0.29 -3.00 -11.90
N LYS A 42 0.23 -2.90 -13.22
CA LYS A 42 0.92 -3.80 -14.14
C LYS A 42 2.45 -3.75 -13.98
N LEU A 43 3.00 -2.55 -13.76
CA LEU A 43 4.43 -2.40 -13.48
C LEU A 43 4.81 -3.15 -12.21
N PHE A 44 4.02 -3.03 -11.15
CA PHE A 44 4.26 -3.73 -9.89
C PHE A 44 4.10 -5.24 -10.05
N GLU A 45 3.07 -5.72 -10.75
CA GLU A 45 2.91 -7.15 -11.11
C GLU A 45 4.13 -7.70 -11.84
N ALA A 46 4.58 -7.00 -12.87
CA ALA A 46 5.74 -7.40 -13.67
C ALA A 46 7.03 -7.42 -12.84
N TRP A 47 7.23 -6.42 -11.96
CA TRP A 47 8.39 -6.39 -11.09
C TRP A 47 8.38 -7.51 -10.04
N LEU A 48 7.24 -7.84 -9.47
CA LEU A 48 7.10 -8.98 -8.55
C LEU A 48 7.37 -10.32 -9.25
N ALA A 49 6.90 -10.48 -10.50
CA ALA A 49 7.23 -11.64 -11.31
C ALA A 49 8.75 -11.73 -11.60
N TRP A 50 9.39 -10.60 -11.88
CA TRP A 50 10.85 -10.52 -12.01
C TRP A 50 11.58 -10.93 -10.74
N LEU A 51 11.15 -10.43 -9.56
CA LEU A 51 11.74 -10.84 -8.27
C LEU A 51 11.63 -12.34 -8.03
N HIS A 52 10.48 -12.94 -8.41
CA HIS A 52 10.25 -14.37 -8.30
C HIS A 52 11.19 -15.15 -9.25
N MET A 53 11.25 -14.78 -10.53
CA MET A 53 12.09 -15.45 -11.53
C MET A 53 13.58 -15.33 -11.20
N THR A 54 14.01 -14.23 -10.61
CA THR A 54 15.41 -14.02 -10.22
C THR A 54 15.77 -14.52 -8.84
N HIS A 55 14.85 -15.23 -8.17
CA HIS A 55 15.00 -15.74 -6.81
C HIS A 55 15.44 -14.66 -5.78
N VAL A 56 14.99 -13.41 -5.98
CA VAL A 56 15.23 -12.32 -5.03
C VAL A 56 14.17 -12.28 -3.96
N ALA A 57 12.90 -12.42 -4.35
CA ALA A 57 11.79 -12.53 -3.40
C ALA A 57 10.67 -13.38 -3.95
N ARG A 58 9.90 -13.99 -3.04
CA ARG A 58 8.65 -14.68 -3.31
C ARG A 58 7.54 -14.03 -2.52
N VAL A 59 6.41 -13.81 -3.17
CA VAL A 59 5.23 -13.24 -2.54
C VAL A 59 4.08 -14.23 -2.65
N GLU A 60 3.54 -14.60 -1.51
CA GLU A 60 2.33 -15.42 -1.40
C GLU A 60 1.12 -14.53 -1.07
N TRP A 61 0.02 -14.73 -1.79
CA TRP A 61 -1.25 -14.06 -1.51
C TRP A 61 -2.26 -15.05 -0.97
N ILE A 62 -2.71 -14.84 0.26
CA ILE A 62 -3.58 -15.76 1.00
C ILE A 62 -4.98 -15.14 1.07
N GLY A 63 -5.99 -15.90 0.61
CA GLY A 63 -7.40 -15.46 0.62
C GLY A 63 -7.80 -14.52 -0.52
N PHE A 64 -6.91 -14.23 -1.47
CA PHE A 64 -7.22 -13.37 -2.63
C PHE A 64 -8.02 -14.10 -3.72
N ASP A 65 -8.02 -15.43 -3.70
CA ASP A 65 -8.75 -16.24 -4.68
C ASP A 65 -10.19 -16.55 -4.24
N ALA A 66 -10.58 -16.13 -3.02
CA ALA A 66 -11.92 -16.34 -2.48
C ALA A 66 -13.02 -15.46 -3.14
N GLY A 67 -12.63 -14.59 -4.06
CA GLY A 67 -13.53 -13.72 -4.81
C GLY A 67 -12.89 -12.37 -5.17
N PRO A 68 -13.58 -11.56 -5.97
CA PRO A 68 -13.08 -10.25 -6.37
C PRO A 68 -12.97 -9.31 -5.17
N LEU A 69 -11.90 -8.53 -5.15
CA LEU A 69 -11.71 -7.48 -4.16
C LEU A 69 -12.78 -6.40 -4.35
N GLN A 70 -13.47 -6.03 -3.26
CA GLN A 70 -14.55 -5.08 -3.31
C GLN A 70 -14.04 -3.65 -3.60
N PRO A 71 -14.57 -2.98 -4.63
CA PRO A 71 -14.31 -1.56 -4.87
C PRO A 71 -14.91 -0.71 -3.74
N GLY A 72 -14.45 0.54 -3.62
CA GLY A 72 -14.97 1.44 -2.59
C GLY A 72 -14.65 1.00 -1.15
N THR A 73 -13.56 0.26 -0.96
CA THR A 73 -13.13 -0.29 0.34
C THR A 73 -11.87 0.40 0.82
N VAL A 74 -11.79 0.66 2.11
CA VAL A 74 -10.57 1.11 2.78
C VAL A 74 -9.76 -0.13 3.20
N TYR A 75 -8.72 -0.44 2.45
CA TYR A 75 -7.78 -1.51 2.77
C TYR A 75 -6.69 -0.98 3.69
N ILE A 76 -6.48 -1.64 4.80
CA ILE A 76 -5.46 -1.29 5.79
C ILE A 76 -4.49 -2.46 5.95
N ALA A 77 -3.21 -2.13 6.20
CA ALA A 77 -2.18 -3.14 6.43
C ALA A 77 -1.14 -2.65 7.45
N ASN A 78 -0.48 -3.58 8.14
CA ASN A 78 0.80 -3.31 8.80
C ASN A 78 1.89 -3.07 7.75
N HIS A 79 2.98 -2.43 8.14
CA HIS A 79 3.99 -1.95 7.19
C HIS A 79 5.42 -2.38 7.54
N PRO A 80 5.75 -3.67 7.49
CA PRO A 80 7.08 -4.15 7.86
C PRO A 80 8.19 -3.78 6.87
N THR A 81 7.89 -3.65 5.56
CA THR A 81 8.92 -3.48 4.53
C THR A 81 8.70 -2.25 3.63
N ILE A 82 9.74 -1.86 2.88
CA ILE A 82 9.63 -0.74 1.93
C ILE A 82 8.75 -1.08 0.72
N ILE A 83 8.56 -2.36 0.39
CA ILE A 83 7.83 -2.78 -0.82
C ILE A 83 6.36 -3.17 -0.55
N ASP A 84 5.87 -3.08 0.67
CA ASP A 84 4.50 -3.52 1.01
C ASP A 84 3.44 -2.82 0.16
N ALA A 85 3.60 -1.50 -0.06
CA ALA A 85 2.69 -0.77 -0.93
C ALA A 85 2.72 -1.30 -2.36
N THR A 86 3.92 -1.60 -2.88
CA THR A 86 4.11 -2.16 -4.23
C THR A 86 3.44 -3.53 -4.34
N VAL A 87 3.65 -4.40 -3.34
CA VAL A 87 3.06 -5.73 -3.30
C VAL A 87 1.54 -5.64 -3.28
N ILE A 88 0.95 -4.87 -2.35
CA ILE A 88 -0.50 -4.77 -2.20
C ILE A 88 -1.14 -4.10 -3.43
N LEU A 89 -0.57 -3.00 -3.93
CA LEU A 89 -1.11 -2.29 -5.10
C LEU A 89 -1.03 -3.12 -6.39
N ALA A 90 -0.13 -4.09 -6.48
CA ALA A 90 -0.11 -5.04 -7.59
C ALA A 90 -1.39 -5.91 -7.67
N ARG A 91 -2.12 -6.06 -6.57
CA ARG A 91 -3.36 -6.87 -6.52
C ARG A 91 -4.63 -6.05 -6.38
N LEU A 92 -4.55 -4.81 -5.86
CA LEU A 92 -5.72 -3.96 -5.68
C LEU A 92 -6.13 -3.30 -7.01
N PRO A 93 -7.34 -3.56 -7.54
CA PRO A 93 -7.82 -2.88 -8.72
C PRO A 93 -8.19 -1.43 -8.40
N ASP A 94 -7.90 -0.52 -9.32
CA ASP A 94 -8.24 0.92 -9.23
C ASP A 94 -7.93 1.56 -7.88
N ALA A 95 -6.76 1.23 -7.31
CA ALA A 95 -6.40 1.65 -5.96
C ALA A 95 -5.65 2.98 -5.94
N VAL A 96 -5.99 3.79 -4.95
CA VAL A 96 -5.24 4.99 -4.56
C VAL A 96 -4.56 4.73 -3.22
N CYS A 97 -3.50 5.49 -2.92
CA CYS A 97 -2.73 5.37 -1.70
C CYS A 97 -2.52 6.74 -1.08
N ILE A 98 -2.34 6.79 0.25
CA ILE A 98 -1.89 8.00 0.94
C ILE A 98 -0.37 8.08 0.79
N PHE A 99 0.10 9.17 0.20
CA PHE A 99 1.49 9.32 -0.23
C PHE A 99 2.19 10.45 0.51
N LYS A 100 3.42 10.20 0.97
CA LYS A 100 4.19 11.23 1.69
C LYS A 100 4.51 12.42 0.77
N PRO A 101 4.36 13.68 1.22
CA PRO A 101 4.61 14.86 0.40
C PRO A 101 6.00 14.92 -0.22
N ALA A 102 7.02 14.43 0.50
CA ALA A 102 8.39 14.36 -0.01
C ALA A 102 8.49 13.47 -1.25
N LEU A 103 7.73 12.36 -1.30
CA LEU A 103 7.68 11.47 -2.46
C LEU A 103 6.91 12.10 -3.62
N MET A 104 5.84 12.87 -3.35
CA MET A 104 5.10 13.57 -4.41
C MET A 104 5.93 14.64 -5.11
N ARG A 105 6.89 15.24 -4.42
CA ARG A 105 7.84 16.21 -4.98
C ARG A 105 9.03 15.57 -5.68
N ASN A 106 9.22 14.28 -5.52
CA ASN A 106 10.31 13.55 -6.19
C ASN A 106 9.93 13.30 -7.66
N PRO A 107 10.71 13.78 -8.64
CA PRO A 107 10.41 13.62 -10.08
C PRO A 107 10.38 12.15 -10.52
N ALA A 108 11.05 11.26 -9.80
CA ALA A 108 11.08 9.84 -10.15
C ALA A 108 9.83 9.05 -9.71
N VAL A 109 8.94 9.62 -8.88
CA VAL A 109 7.72 8.91 -8.39
C VAL A 109 6.50 9.83 -8.32
N GLY A 110 6.69 11.14 -8.17
CA GLY A 110 5.61 12.11 -7.95
C GLY A 110 4.64 12.26 -9.12
N PRO A 111 5.10 12.44 -10.36
CA PRO A 111 4.22 12.63 -11.50
C PRO A 111 3.19 11.52 -11.68
N ALA A 112 3.60 10.26 -11.60
CA ALA A 112 2.69 9.12 -11.65
C ALA A 112 1.72 9.08 -10.47
N ALA A 113 2.18 9.37 -9.25
CA ALA A 113 1.33 9.43 -8.06
C ALA A 113 0.26 10.55 -8.17
N VAL A 114 0.64 11.73 -8.66
CA VAL A 114 -0.28 12.84 -8.89
C VAL A 114 -1.32 12.48 -9.95
N MET A 115 -0.91 11.94 -11.07
CA MET A 115 -1.82 11.52 -12.15
C MET A 115 -2.71 10.34 -11.75
N ALA A 116 -2.20 9.41 -10.94
CA ALA A 116 -2.98 8.32 -10.35
C ALA A 116 -4.04 8.84 -9.36
N GLY A 117 -3.94 10.09 -8.94
CA GLY A 117 -4.84 10.70 -7.96
C GLY A 117 -4.57 10.26 -6.52
N TYR A 118 -3.33 9.87 -6.19
CA TYR A 118 -2.93 9.55 -4.83
C TYR A 118 -3.09 10.76 -3.91
N VAL A 119 -3.41 10.50 -2.65
CA VAL A 119 -3.76 11.54 -1.68
C VAL A 119 -2.52 11.97 -0.89
N ARG A 120 -2.37 13.30 -0.69
CA ARG A 120 -1.24 13.84 0.09
C ARG A 120 -1.41 13.57 1.59
N GLY A 121 -0.38 13.02 2.20
CA GLY A 121 -0.40 12.60 3.59
C GLY A 121 -0.26 13.72 4.65
N ASP A 122 -0.02 14.97 4.24
CA ASP A 122 0.17 16.13 5.12
C ASP A 122 -1.03 17.10 5.15
N ALA A 123 -2.10 16.78 4.44
CA ALA A 123 -3.22 17.71 4.24
C ALA A 123 -4.24 17.74 5.42
N GLY A 124 -3.92 17.16 6.57
CA GLY A 124 -4.80 17.23 7.76
C GLY A 124 -6.22 16.75 7.48
N LEU A 125 -7.22 17.59 7.77
CA LEU A 125 -8.63 17.27 7.50
C LEU A 125 -8.96 17.15 6.01
N ASP A 126 -8.24 17.85 5.15
CA ASP A 126 -8.45 17.77 3.71
C ASP A 126 -7.99 16.43 3.12
N LEU A 127 -6.99 15.77 3.74
CA LEU A 127 -6.64 14.38 3.44
C LEU A 127 -7.85 13.47 3.64
N ILE A 128 -8.56 13.59 4.78
CA ILE A 128 -9.71 12.74 5.09
C ILE A 128 -10.84 12.99 4.09
N ARG A 129 -11.11 14.24 3.74
CA ARG A 129 -12.13 14.60 2.75
C ARG A 129 -11.78 14.05 1.36
N ALA A 130 -10.55 14.28 0.92
CA ALA A 130 -10.09 13.85 -0.40
C ALA A 130 -10.06 12.32 -0.53
N ALA A 131 -9.56 11.62 0.49
CA ALA A 131 -9.53 10.16 0.50
C ALA A 131 -10.94 9.57 0.55
N ALA A 132 -11.84 10.10 1.38
CA ALA A 132 -13.22 9.64 1.46
C ALA A 132 -13.97 9.85 0.14
N ALA A 133 -13.75 10.97 -0.56
CA ALA A 133 -14.35 11.22 -1.87
C ALA A 133 -13.90 10.18 -2.91
N LYS A 134 -12.64 9.74 -2.87
CA LYS A 134 -12.12 8.67 -3.75
C LYS A 134 -12.81 7.34 -3.48
N VAL A 135 -12.93 6.97 -2.20
CA VAL A 135 -13.58 5.73 -1.78
C VAL A 135 -15.06 5.74 -2.13
N ALA A 136 -15.77 6.85 -1.87
CA ALA A 136 -17.16 7.02 -2.25
C ALA A 136 -17.41 6.97 -3.78
N ALA A 137 -16.39 7.35 -4.57
CA ALA A 137 -16.40 7.19 -6.03
C ALA A 137 -16.07 5.76 -6.51
N GLY A 138 -15.96 4.78 -5.60
CA GLY A 138 -15.71 3.37 -5.91
C GLY A 138 -14.24 2.98 -6.00
N GLN A 139 -13.29 3.89 -5.73
CA GLN A 139 -11.87 3.55 -5.73
C GLN A 139 -11.47 2.81 -4.44
N SER A 140 -10.58 1.83 -4.55
CA SER A 140 -9.96 1.23 -3.37
C SER A 140 -8.92 2.17 -2.77
N LEU A 141 -8.86 2.28 -1.44
CA LEU A 141 -7.86 3.09 -0.75
C LEU A 141 -6.95 2.20 0.07
N LEU A 142 -5.64 2.24 -0.18
CA LEU A 142 -4.65 1.59 0.67
C LEU A 142 -4.13 2.57 1.73
N VAL A 143 -4.21 2.16 2.99
CA VAL A 143 -3.70 2.92 4.14
C VAL A 143 -2.80 2.06 5.01
N PHE A 144 -1.66 2.60 5.42
CA PHE A 144 -0.85 2.06 6.51
C PHE A 144 -1.11 2.91 7.76
N PRO A 145 -1.89 2.42 8.74
CA PRO A 145 -2.32 3.25 9.87
C PRO A 145 -1.19 3.76 10.76
N GLU A 146 -0.05 3.08 10.72
CA GLU A 146 1.18 3.49 11.43
C GLU A 146 1.79 4.79 10.86
N GLY A 147 1.50 5.13 9.59
CA GLY A 147 2.08 6.27 8.88
C GLY A 147 3.59 6.17 8.63
N THR A 148 4.20 5.07 9.02
CA THR A 148 5.62 4.73 8.79
C THR A 148 5.78 3.21 8.82
N ARG A 149 6.95 2.70 8.41
CA ARG A 149 7.24 1.26 8.54
C ARG A 149 7.29 0.84 10.01
N THR A 150 6.75 -0.34 10.29
CA THR A 150 6.81 -0.98 11.61
C THR A 150 8.27 -1.05 12.08
N ALA A 151 8.51 -0.69 13.34
CA ALA A 151 9.86 -0.75 13.90
C ALA A 151 10.29 -2.21 14.10
N PRO A 152 11.56 -2.56 13.85
CA PRO A 152 12.08 -3.90 14.13
C PRO A 152 11.83 -4.30 15.59
N GLY A 153 11.39 -5.54 15.79
CA GLY A 153 11.10 -6.09 17.14
C GLY A 153 9.74 -5.67 17.72
N THR A 154 8.94 -4.88 16.99
CA THR A 154 7.55 -4.58 17.39
C THR A 154 6.56 -5.32 16.49
N ILE A 155 5.40 -5.67 17.04
CA ILE A 155 4.30 -6.30 16.28
C ILE A 155 3.68 -5.27 15.35
N ILE A 156 3.39 -4.08 15.85
CA ILE A 156 2.86 -2.94 15.11
C ILE A 156 3.23 -1.64 15.85
N GLY A 157 3.37 -0.56 15.12
CA GLY A 157 3.53 0.78 15.69
C GLY A 157 2.20 1.41 16.11
N THR A 158 2.25 2.62 16.63
CA THR A 158 1.05 3.37 17.05
C THR A 158 0.10 3.58 15.87
N MET A 159 -1.12 3.11 15.97
CA MET A 159 -2.15 3.26 14.95
C MET A 159 -2.82 4.63 15.03
N ARG A 160 -2.92 5.29 13.88
CA ARG A 160 -3.64 6.56 13.71
C ARG A 160 -5.06 6.29 13.23
N PRO A 161 -6.08 6.95 13.79
CA PRO A 161 -7.48 6.70 13.46
C PRO A 161 -7.92 7.26 12.10
N GLY A 162 -7.02 7.85 11.31
CA GLY A 162 -7.34 8.49 10.03
C GLY A 162 -8.08 7.58 9.05
N PHE A 163 -7.72 6.28 8.98
CA PHE A 163 -8.41 5.32 8.13
C PHE A 163 -9.88 5.13 8.54
N ALA A 164 -10.15 5.12 9.84
CA ALA A 164 -11.50 4.96 10.38
C ALA A 164 -12.37 6.20 10.10
N LEU A 165 -11.78 7.40 10.21
CA LEU A 165 -12.46 8.65 9.85
C LEU A 165 -12.77 8.72 8.34
N ILE A 166 -11.87 8.22 7.50
CA ILE A 166 -12.09 8.12 6.05
C ILE A 166 -13.22 7.13 5.75
N ALA A 167 -13.21 5.95 6.37
CA ALA A 167 -14.23 4.93 6.19
C ALA A 167 -15.61 5.41 6.63
N ASP A 168 -15.70 6.07 7.80
CA ASP A 168 -16.95 6.64 8.30
C ASP A 168 -17.50 7.70 7.33
N ARG A 169 -16.66 8.65 6.91
CA ARG A 169 -17.07 9.71 5.98
C ARG A 169 -17.49 9.17 4.61
N ALA A 170 -16.85 8.11 4.13
CA ALA A 170 -17.17 7.46 2.86
C ALA A 170 -18.33 6.46 2.97
N LYS A 171 -18.79 6.13 4.18
CA LYS A 171 -19.73 5.03 4.48
C LYS A 171 -19.24 3.71 3.91
N ALA A 172 -17.93 3.46 4.00
CA ALA A 172 -17.24 2.36 3.34
C ALA A 172 -16.80 1.28 4.33
N PRO A 173 -16.71 0.02 3.90
CA PRO A 173 -16.13 -1.03 4.70
C PRO A 173 -14.61 -0.83 4.83
N VAL A 174 -14.05 -1.39 5.92
CA VAL A 174 -12.61 -1.51 6.15
C VAL A 174 -12.22 -2.98 6.02
N ARG A 175 -11.15 -3.27 5.29
CA ARG A 175 -10.59 -4.63 5.17
C ARG A 175 -9.14 -4.65 5.62
N LEU A 176 -8.83 -5.53 6.56
CA LEU A 176 -7.46 -5.74 7.04
C LEU A 176 -6.71 -6.69 6.11
N MET A 177 -5.48 -6.32 5.80
CA MET A 177 -4.46 -7.17 5.21
C MET A 177 -3.31 -7.32 6.21
N ILE A 178 -2.80 -8.53 6.34
CA ILE A 178 -1.63 -8.80 7.18
C ILE A 178 -0.45 -9.09 6.28
N VAL A 179 0.61 -8.32 6.45
CA VAL A 179 1.87 -8.50 5.75
C VAL A 179 2.88 -9.15 6.68
N ARG A 180 3.47 -10.26 6.23
CA ARG A 180 4.65 -10.89 6.85
C ARG A 180 5.80 -10.89 5.85
N ALA A 181 7.01 -10.75 6.32
CA ALA A 181 8.20 -10.74 5.47
C ALA A 181 9.40 -11.30 6.21
N THR A 182 10.35 -11.88 5.46
CA THR A 182 11.66 -12.27 5.99
C THR A 182 12.30 -11.12 6.76
N PRO A 183 12.79 -11.35 7.99
CA PRO A 183 13.41 -10.32 8.80
C PRO A 183 14.53 -9.58 8.06
N GLY A 184 14.51 -8.25 8.14
CA GLY A 184 15.52 -7.39 7.51
C GLY A 184 15.28 -7.07 6.03
N PHE A 185 14.33 -7.69 5.34
CA PHE A 185 14.01 -7.34 3.95
C PHE A 185 13.31 -5.98 3.89
N GLY A 186 14.03 -4.95 3.43
CA GLY A 186 13.49 -3.59 3.34
C GLY A 186 12.97 -3.00 4.65
N ALA A 187 13.39 -3.52 5.80
CA ALA A 187 12.96 -3.09 7.12
C ALA A 187 13.33 -1.63 7.43
N ARG A 188 12.62 -1.03 8.39
CA ARG A 188 12.93 0.33 8.86
C ARG A 188 14.35 0.41 9.41
N GLY A 189 15.08 1.47 9.05
CA GLY A 189 16.47 1.68 9.47
C GLY A 189 17.52 0.93 8.65
N ARG A 190 17.11 -0.03 7.80
CA ARG A 190 18.05 -0.73 6.91
C ARG A 190 18.06 -0.08 5.53
N PRO A 191 19.24 0.22 4.96
CA PRO A 191 19.34 0.74 3.60
C PRO A 191 18.74 -0.27 2.59
N TRP A 192 17.94 0.23 1.65
CA TRP A 192 17.24 -0.62 0.65
C TRP A 192 18.20 -1.35 -0.30
N TRP A 193 19.41 -0.80 -0.54
CA TRP A 193 20.45 -1.42 -1.39
C TRP A 193 21.24 -2.53 -0.69
N ARG A 194 21.13 -2.66 0.64
CA ARG A 194 21.79 -3.73 1.38
C ARG A 194 20.96 -5.03 1.25
N ALA A 195 21.50 -5.98 0.49
CA ALA A 195 20.88 -7.27 0.33
C ALA A 195 20.61 -7.97 1.68
N PRO A 196 19.51 -8.67 1.85
CA PRO A 196 19.28 -9.55 2.99
C PRO A 196 20.30 -10.68 3.02
N SER A 197 20.48 -11.29 4.19
CA SER A 197 21.40 -12.43 4.37
C SER A 197 20.86 -13.73 3.76
N VAL A 198 19.53 -13.81 3.56
CA VAL A 198 18.85 -14.98 2.99
C VAL A 198 18.04 -14.57 1.77
N LEU A 199 18.19 -15.31 0.69
CA LEU A 199 17.41 -15.16 -0.54
C LEU A 199 16.91 -16.57 -0.98
N PRO A 200 15.71 -16.65 -1.57
CA PRO A 200 14.75 -15.55 -1.75
C PRO A 200 14.18 -15.05 -0.43
N CYS A 201 13.83 -13.75 -0.39
CA CYS A 201 13.03 -13.22 0.69
C CYS A 201 11.60 -13.72 0.56
N GLU A 202 11.07 -14.29 1.61
CA GLU A 202 9.68 -14.71 1.65
C GLU A 202 8.79 -13.59 2.19
N MET A 203 7.70 -13.32 1.48
CA MET A 203 6.65 -12.40 1.91
C MET A 203 5.30 -13.07 1.76
N SER A 204 4.39 -12.79 2.66
CA SER A 204 2.98 -13.13 2.49
C SER A 204 2.09 -11.93 2.77
N VAL A 205 1.03 -11.82 1.97
CA VAL A 205 -0.06 -10.87 2.21
C VAL A 205 -1.35 -11.67 2.34
N SER A 206 -1.96 -11.65 3.51
CA SER A 206 -3.22 -12.33 3.74
C SER A 206 -4.38 -11.35 3.86
N LEU A 207 -5.49 -11.64 3.19
CA LEU A 207 -6.76 -10.96 3.46
C LEU A 207 -7.30 -11.50 4.78
N ASP A 208 -7.43 -10.62 5.75
CA ASP A 208 -7.99 -10.95 7.06
C ASP A 208 -9.43 -10.43 7.19
N ARG A 209 -9.81 -9.96 8.36
CA ARG A 209 -11.15 -9.53 8.72
C ARG A 209 -11.60 -8.29 7.94
N ALA A 210 -12.88 -8.27 7.59
CA ALA A 210 -13.59 -7.08 7.13
C ALA A 210 -14.48 -6.53 8.25
N TRP A 211 -14.56 -5.21 8.33
CA TRP A 211 -15.53 -4.48 9.14
C TRP A 211 -16.45 -3.72 8.17
N PRO A 212 -17.73 -4.12 8.06
CA PRO A 212 -18.71 -3.35 7.31
C PRO A 212 -18.88 -1.96 7.92
N TYR A 213 -19.37 -1.03 7.13
CA TYR A 213 -19.78 0.28 7.68
C TYR A 213 -20.93 0.09 8.66
N GLU A 214 -20.78 0.65 9.84
CA GLU A 214 -21.80 0.66 10.88
C GLU A 214 -22.03 2.09 11.35
N PRO A 215 -23.23 2.66 11.12
CA PRO A 215 -23.57 3.99 11.61
C PRO A 215 -23.41 4.08 13.14
N GLY A 216 -22.74 5.12 13.61
CA GLY A 216 -22.53 5.35 15.06
C GLY A 216 -21.30 4.67 15.66
N ARG A 217 -20.61 3.78 14.94
CA ARG A 217 -19.32 3.25 15.39
C ARG A 217 -18.28 4.37 15.38
N SER A 218 -17.68 4.65 16.53
CA SER A 218 -16.63 5.67 16.61
C SER A 218 -15.33 5.22 15.92
N ALA A 219 -14.56 6.19 15.39
CA ALA A 219 -13.25 5.92 14.82
C ALA A 219 -12.28 5.27 15.82
N ALA A 220 -12.39 5.61 17.09
CA ALA A 220 -11.59 5.01 18.17
C ALA A 220 -11.93 3.53 18.36
N GLN A 221 -13.22 3.19 18.41
CA GLN A 221 -13.68 1.79 18.54
C GLN A 221 -13.23 0.92 17.37
N LEU A 222 -13.34 1.43 16.13
CA LEU A 222 -12.88 0.72 14.95
C LEU A 222 -11.35 0.53 15.00
N THR A 223 -10.60 1.58 15.33
CA THR A 223 -9.13 1.51 15.44
C THR A 223 -8.70 0.48 16.48
N GLN A 224 -9.31 0.48 17.66
CA GLN A 224 -9.02 -0.49 18.71
C GLN A 224 -9.35 -1.93 18.28
N SER A 225 -10.46 -2.12 17.56
CA SER A 225 -10.85 -3.45 17.06
C SER A 225 -9.86 -4.00 16.05
N VAL A 226 -9.36 -3.13 15.16
CA VAL A 226 -8.33 -3.48 14.18
C VAL A 226 -7.01 -3.78 14.87
N GLU A 227 -6.58 -2.93 15.79
CA GLU A 227 -5.33 -3.10 16.54
C GLU A 227 -5.32 -4.42 17.30
N ARG A 228 -6.39 -4.74 18.03
CA ARG A 228 -6.56 -6.02 18.71
C ARG A 228 -6.41 -7.19 17.73
N ARG A 229 -7.07 -7.11 16.58
CA ARG A 229 -6.98 -8.17 15.57
C ARG A 229 -5.56 -8.38 15.04
N ILE A 230 -4.82 -7.31 14.83
CA ILE A 230 -3.41 -7.39 14.40
C ILE A 230 -2.56 -8.08 15.48
N TYR A 231 -2.75 -7.73 16.75
CA TYR A 231 -2.06 -8.41 17.86
C TYR A 231 -2.42 -9.88 17.96
N GLU A 232 -3.69 -10.27 17.77
CA GLU A 232 -4.12 -11.67 17.72
C GLU A 232 -3.38 -12.44 16.62
N VAL A 233 -3.32 -11.87 15.40
CA VAL A 233 -2.76 -12.60 14.24
C VAL A 233 -1.24 -12.59 14.20
N LEU A 234 -0.59 -11.52 14.65
CA LEU A 234 0.87 -11.38 14.63
C LEU A 234 1.52 -11.72 15.96
N GLY A 235 0.81 -11.56 17.08
CA GLY A 235 1.31 -11.84 18.42
C GLY A 235 1.42 -13.33 18.73
N ASP A 236 0.52 -14.16 18.18
CA ASP A 236 0.56 -15.62 18.30
C ASP A 236 1.65 -16.28 17.44
N ALA A 237 2.23 -15.54 16.50
CA ALA A 237 3.32 -16.02 15.65
C ALA A 237 4.65 -15.94 16.44
N ARG A 238 4.85 -16.81 17.45
CA ARG A 238 6.20 -17.10 17.96
C ARG A 238 7.01 -17.63 16.80
N PRO A 239 8.25 -17.16 16.58
CA PRO A 239 9.12 -17.75 15.57
C PRO A 239 9.33 -19.23 15.91
N ARG A 240 8.95 -20.13 14.99
CA ARG A 240 9.41 -21.52 14.97
C ARG A 240 10.85 -21.55 14.50
#